data_4fab98903269eeed4db49e419decc343
#
_entry.id   4fab98903269eeed4db49e419decc343
#
_cell.length_a   1.000
_cell.length_b   1.000
_cell.length_c   1.000
_cell.angle_alpha   90.00
_cell.angle_beta   90.00
_cell.angle_gamma   90.00
#
_symmetry.space_group_name_H-M   'P 1'
#
loop_
_entity.id
_entity.type
_entity.pdbx_description
1 polymer ?
#
loop_
_entity_poly.entity_id
_entity_poly.type
_entity_poly.pdbx_seq_one_letter_code
_entity_poly.pdbx_strand_id
1 'polypeptide(L)'
;MNLREKYSIPSNAVITIAGTVGVGKSTITNALADALDFRTSFEKVDTNPYLDKFYADFARWSFHLQIYFLAERFKEQKRIFEYGGGFIQDRSIYEDTGIFARMHYEKGNMDKVDYENYTSLFDAMVMTPYFPHPDLLIYLEGS
;
A
#
# COMPACT_ATOMS: atom_id res chain seq x y z
N MET A 1 -7.58 30.43 6.09
CA MET A 1 -8.08 29.21 5.42
C MET A 1 -6.92 28.26 5.20
N ASN A 2 -7.03 27.04 5.72
CA ASN A 2 -5.99 26.03 5.50
C ASN A 2 -6.22 25.33 4.14
N LEU A 3 -5.25 24.51 3.73
CA LEU A 3 -5.29 23.83 2.44
C LEU A 3 -6.51 22.92 2.32
N ARG A 4 -6.88 22.24 3.40
CA ARG A 4 -8.03 21.35 3.42
C ARG A 4 -9.33 22.10 3.13
N GLU A 5 -9.54 23.25 3.76
CA GLU A 5 -10.72 24.09 3.53
C GLU A 5 -10.75 24.67 2.12
N LYS A 6 -9.59 25.12 1.63
CA LYS A 6 -9.46 25.73 0.29
C LYS A 6 -9.92 24.77 -0.81
N TYR A 7 -9.61 23.49 -0.70
CA TYR A 7 -9.94 22.49 -1.71
C TYR A 7 -11.10 21.58 -1.30
N SER A 8 -11.79 21.92 -0.22
CA SER A 8 -12.95 21.15 0.27
C SER A 8 -12.61 19.69 0.55
N ILE A 9 -11.44 19.43 1.12
CA ILE A 9 -11.00 18.08 1.46
C ILE A 9 -11.61 17.69 2.81
N PRO A 10 -12.40 16.60 2.87
CA PRO A 10 -12.98 16.15 4.14
C PRO A 10 -11.91 15.78 5.16
N SER A 11 -12.21 16.00 6.44
CA SER A 11 -11.27 15.65 7.52
C SER A 11 -11.04 14.16 7.67
N ASN A 12 -11.91 13.34 7.09
CA ASN A 12 -11.80 11.87 7.12
C ASN A 12 -11.29 11.29 5.80
N ALA A 13 -10.76 12.12 4.92
CA ALA A 13 -10.25 11.66 3.62
C ALA A 13 -9.04 10.74 3.78
N VAL A 14 -8.88 9.83 2.85
CA VAL A 14 -7.69 8.97 2.72
C VAL A 14 -7.03 9.29 1.39
N ILE A 15 -5.81 9.77 1.45
CA ILE A 15 -5.03 10.14 0.26
C ILE A 15 -3.86 9.18 0.14
N THR A 16 -3.71 8.58 -1.03
CA THR A 16 -2.62 7.63 -1.29
C THR A 16 -1.62 8.24 -2.26
N ILE A 17 -0.35 8.17 -1.88
CA ILE A 17 0.77 8.60 -2.71
C ILE A 17 1.46 7.36 -3.27
N ALA A 18 1.45 7.22 -4.58
CA ALA A 18 2.12 6.12 -5.27
C ALA A 18 3.24 6.65 -6.16
N GLY A 19 4.16 5.78 -6.52
CA GLY A 19 5.28 6.13 -7.38
C GLY A 19 6.48 5.26 -7.14
N THR A 20 7.52 5.44 -7.94
CA THR A 20 8.74 4.65 -7.84
C THR A 20 9.60 5.08 -6.65
N VAL A 21 10.46 4.16 -6.21
CA VAL A 21 11.44 4.45 -5.15
C VAL A 21 12.35 5.61 -5.62
N GLY A 22 12.61 6.56 -4.73
CA GLY A 22 13.49 7.69 -5.03
C GLY A 22 12.82 8.87 -5.71
N VAL A 23 11.51 8.83 -5.91
CA VAL A 23 10.77 9.93 -6.54
C VAL A 23 10.30 10.99 -5.54
N GLY A 24 10.59 10.80 -4.25
CA GLY A 24 10.27 11.77 -3.21
C GLY A 24 8.93 11.55 -2.53
N LYS A 25 8.41 10.32 -2.54
CA LYS A 25 7.11 10.01 -1.92
C LYS A 25 7.04 10.37 -0.44
N SER A 26 8.07 10.01 0.32
CA SER A 26 8.10 10.29 1.76
C SER A 26 8.06 11.79 2.05
N THR A 27 8.81 12.58 1.29
CA THR A 27 8.85 14.04 1.43
C THR A 27 7.48 14.65 1.16
N ILE A 28 6.84 14.25 0.06
CA ILE A 28 5.51 14.73 -0.30
C ILE A 28 4.46 14.29 0.72
N THR A 29 4.56 13.04 1.18
CA THR A 29 3.63 12.50 2.17
C THR A 29 3.66 13.32 3.45
N ASN A 30 4.85 13.62 3.97
CA ASN A 30 5.00 14.43 5.18
C ASN A 30 4.53 15.86 4.97
N ALA A 31 4.85 16.46 3.83
CA ALA A 31 4.46 17.84 3.53
C ALA A 31 2.94 17.97 3.45
N LEU A 32 2.27 17.03 2.78
CA LEU A 32 0.82 17.04 2.69
C LEU A 32 0.15 16.77 4.04
N ALA A 33 0.70 15.87 4.84
CA ALA A 33 0.17 15.58 6.16
C ALA A 33 0.20 16.83 7.04
N ASP A 34 1.30 17.57 7.02
CA ASP A 34 1.41 18.82 7.76
C ASP A 34 0.42 19.87 7.24
N ALA A 35 0.32 20.02 5.92
CA ALA A 35 -0.55 21.01 5.30
C ALA A 35 -2.04 20.72 5.54
N LEU A 36 -2.43 19.46 5.64
CA LEU A 36 -3.82 19.04 5.80
C LEU A 36 -4.17 18.68 7.25
N ASP A 37 -3.20 18.66 8.13
CA ASP A 37 -3.34 18.18 9.51
C ASP A 37 -3.83 16.72 9.53
N PHE A 38 -3.22 15.89 8.69
CA PHE A 38 -3.49 14.47 8.59
C PHE A 38 -2.36 13.65 9.20
N ARG A 39 -2.65 12.40 9.52
CA ARG A 39 -1.66 11.43 9.97
C ARG A 39 -1.01 10.77 8.77
N THR A 40 0.17 10.20 8.96
CA THR A 40 0.88 9.49 7.90
C THR A 40 0.83 7.98 8.13
N SER A 41 0.88 7.26 7.01
CA SER A 41 1.02 5.80 7.01
C SER A 41 2.09 5.43 5.98
N PHE A 42 3.20 4.84 6.45
CA PHE A 42 4.33 4.46 5.60
C PHE A 42 4.41 2.95 5.44
N GLU A 43 4.96 2.53 4.30
CA GLU A 43 5.26 1.13 4.04
C GLU A 43 6.40 0.65 4.96
N LYS A 44 6.20 -0.51 5.59
CA LYS A 44 7.19 -1.11 6.49
C LYS A 44 7.84 -2.32 5.80
N VAL A 45 8.80 -2.05 4.92
CA VAL A 45 9.46 -3.08 4.11
C VAL A 45 10.46 -3.89 4.94
N ASP A 46 11.24 -3.20 5.75
CA ASP A 46 12.37 -3.79 6.49
C ASP A 46 11.97 -4.71 7.63
N THR A 47 10.72 -4.71 8.03
CA THR A 47 10.20 -5.56 9.10
C THR A 47 9.68 -6.91 8.62
N ASN A 48 9.73 -7.19 7.32
CA ASN A 48 9.23 -8.43 6.77
C ASN A 48 10.16 -9.59 7.12
N PRO A 49 9.68 -10.61 7.88
CA PRO A 49 10.54 -11.72 8.31
C PRO A 49 10.97 -12.65 7.19
N TYR A 50 10.34 -12.56 6.01
CA TYR A 50 10.70 -13.38 4.85
C TYR A 50 11.71 -12.72 3.92
N LEU A 51 12.09 -11.47 4.18
CA LEU A 51 12.88 -10.70 3.24
C LEU A 51 14.23 -11.34 2.93
N ASP A 52 14.98 -11.75 3.96
CA ASP A 52 16.28 -12.40 3.78
C ASP A 52 16.14 -13.75 3.06
N LYS A 53 15.12 -14.52 3.42
CA LYS A 53 14.85 -15.81 2.78
C LYS A 53 14.49 -15.62 1.32
N PHE A 54 13.72 -14.58 1.02
CA PHE A 54 13.31 -14.25 -0.34
C PHE A 54 14.53 -13.95 -1.23
N TYR A 55 15.48 -13.14 -0.73
CA TYR A 55 16.69 -12.84 -1.50
C TYR A 55 17.57 -14.07 -1.70
N ALA A 56 17.52 -15.05 -0.81
CA ALA A 56 18.25 -16.29 -0.96
C ALA A 56 17.60 -17.26 -1.94
N ASP A 57 16.26 -17.25 -2.06
CA ASP A 57 15.52 -18.14 -2.94
C ASP A 57 14.17 -17.51 -3.29
N PHE A 58 14.12 -16.81 -4.43
CA PHE A 58 12.93 -16.11 -4.87
C PHE A 58 11.74 -17.04 -5.08
N ALA A 59 11.96 -18.18 -5.73
CA ALA A 59 10.88 -19.09 -6.09
C ALA A 59 10.21 -19.70 -4.86
N ARG A 60 11.01 -20.01 -3.84
CA ARG A 60 10.46 -20.61 -2.62
C ARG A 60 9.69 -19.60 -1.76
N TRP A 61 10.17 -18.38 -1.65
CA TRP A 61 9.68 -17.44 -0.65
C TRP A 61 8.85 -16.29 -1.20
N SER A 62 8.66 -16.22 -2.52
CA SER A 62 7.93 -15.12 -3.16
C SER A 62 6.48 -15.04 -2.67
N PHE A 63 5.77 -16.16 -2.63
CA PHE A 63 4.39 -16.21 -2.15
C PHE A 63 4.31 -15.80 -0.67
N HIS A 64 5.19 -16.34 0.16
CA HIS A 64 5.22 -16.03 1.61
C HIS A 64 5.45 -14.55 1.85
N LEU A 65 6.40 -13.96 1.12
CA LEU A 65 6.71 -12.53 1.21
C LEU A 65 5.49 -11.69 0.87
N GLN A 66 4.81 -12.03 -0.22
CA GLN A 66 3.64 -11.27 -0.68
C GLN A 66 2.46 -11.40 0.28
N ILE A 67 2.24 -12.59 0.84
CA ILE A 67 1.18 -12.80 1.84
C ILE A 67 1.46 -11.96 3.10
N TYR A 68 2.71 -11.89 3.54
CA TYR A 68 3.05 -11.07 4.69
C TYR A 68 2.77 -9.59 4.43
N PHE A 69 3.19 -9.07 3.27
CA PHE A 69 2.91 -7.69 2.90
C PHE A 69 1.40 -7.42 2.82
N LEU A 70 0.66 -8.35 2.24
CA LEU A 70 -0.80 -8.22 2.13
C LEU A 70 -1.45 -8.13 3.52
N ALA A 71 -1.04 -9.00 4.45
CA ALA A 71 -1.56 -9.00 5.81
C ALA A 71 -1.26 -7.69 6.54
N GLU A 72 -0.03 -7.19 6.43
CA GLU A 72 0.37 -5.94 7.07
C GLU A 72 -0.38 -4.74 6.47
N ARG A 73 -0.57 -4.74 5.16
CA ARG A 73 -1.34 -3.71 4.48
C ARG A 73 -2.80 -3.72 4.91
N PHE A 74 -3.39 -4.90 5.04
CA PHE A 74 -4.78 -5.01 5.47
C PHE A 74 -4.94 -4.52 6.90
N LYS A 75 -4.03 -4.86 7.81
CA LYS A 75 -4.03 -4.36 9.18
C LYS A 75 -3.97 -2.83 9.21
N GLU A 76 -3.14 -2.24 8.37
CA GLU A 76 -3.00 -0.79 8.28
C GLU A 76 -4.27 -0.14 7.75
N GLN A 77 -4.90 -0.73 6.73
CA GLN A 77 -6.17 -0.21 6.21
C GLN A 77 -7.28 -0.27 7.25
N LYS A 78 -7.32 -1.36 8.01
CA LYS A 78 -8.27 -1.50 9.10
C LYS A 78 -8.05 -0.44 10.17
N ARG A 79 -6.80 -0.18 10.53
CA ARG A 79 -6.44 0.86 11.50
C ARG A 79 -6.91 2.24 11.03
N ILE A 80 -6.67 2.57 9.77
CA ILE A 80 -7.10 3.85 9.18
C ILE A 80 -8.62 3.96 9.21
N PHE A 81 -9.32 2.89 8.87
CA PHE A 81 -10.78 2.86 8.91
C PHE A 81 -11.32 3.09 10.32
N GLU A 82 -10.72 2.44 11.33
CA GLU A 82 -11.15 2.56 12.72
C GLU A 82 -10.88 3.96 13.29
N TYR A 83 -9.85 4.63 12.79
CA TYR A 83 -9.59 6.03 13.16
C TYR A 83 -10.56 7.00 12.51
N GLY A 84 -11.27 6.58 11.47
CA GLY A 84 -12.19 7.44 10.75
C GLY A 84 -11.56 8.23 9.61
N GLY A 85 -10.39 7.82 9.11
CA GLY A 85 -9.68 8.48 8.02
C GLY A 85 -8.77 9.60 8.50
N GLY A 86 -8.49 10.57 7.62
CA GLY A 86 -7.54 11.65 7.90
C GLY A 86 -6.09 11.19 7.80
N PHE A 87 -5.77 10.43 6.76
CA PHE A 87 -4.45 9.83 6.53
C PHE A 87 -3.91 10.11 5.14
N ILE A 88 -2.59 10.30 5.09
CA ILE A 88 -1.82 10.24 3.84
C ILE A 88 -1.04 8.93 3.87
N GLN A 89 -1.30 8.05 2.88
CA GLN A 89 -0.61 6.76 2.76
C GLN A 89 0.48 6.83 1.71
N ASP A 90 1.67 6.37 2.06
CA ASP A 90 2.75 6.15 1.10
C ASP A 90 2.59 4.73 0.55
N ARG A 91 2.13 4.63 -0.71
CA ARG A 91 1.88 3.40 -1.46
C ARG A 91 0.67 2.61 -0.94
N SER A 92 -0.12 2.05 -1.84
CA SER A 92 -1.33 1.31 -1.50
C SER A 92 -1.17 -0.20 -1.73
N ILE A 93 -2.07 -0.98 -1.11
CA ILE A 93 -2.14 -2.43 -1.30
C ILE A 93 -2.44 -2.80 -2.76
N TYR A 94 -3.18 -1.94 -3.48
CA TYR A 94 -3.52 -2.19 -4.88
C TYR A 94 -2.27 -2.20 -5.75
N GLU A 95 -1.31 -1.32 -5.46
CA GLU A 95 -0.05 -1.27 -6.18
C GLU A 95 0.76 -2.55 -5.98
N ASP A 96 0.86 -3.03 -4.74
CA ASP A 96 1.60 -4.26 -4.44
C ASP A 96 1.03 -5.44 -5.23
N THR A 97 -0.29 -5.63 -5.20
CA THR A 97 -0.93 -6.73 -5.91
C THR A 97 -0.82 -6.58 -7.42
N GLY A 98 -1.07 -5.38 -7.93
CA GLY A 98 -1.09 -5.15 -9.37
C GLY A 98 0.28 -5.21 -10.01
N ILE A 99 1.33 -4.94 -9.27
CA ILE A 99 2.68 -4.83 -9.81
C ILE A 99 3.59 -5.96 -9.35
N PHE A 100 3.79 -6.09 -8.04
CA PHE A 100 4.82 -7.00 -7.52
C PHE A 100 4.43 -8.47 -7.61
N ALA A 101 3.21 -8.81 -7.23
CA ALA A 101 2.76 -10.20 -7.28
C ALA A 101 2.73 -10.71 -8.72
N ARG A 102 2.22 -9.91 -9.64
CA ARG A 102 2.19 -10.27 -11.07
C ARG A 102 3.58 -10.42 -11.65
N MET A 103 4.48 -9.52 -11.28
CA MET A 103 5.87 -9.59 -11.73
C MET A 103 6.52 -10.90 -11.31
N HIS A 104 6.33 -11.32 -10.05
CA HIS A 104 6.91 -12.57 -9.57
C HIS A 104 6.27 -13.78 -10.24
N TYR A 105 4.98 -13.73 -10.52
CA TYR A 105 4.31 -14.79 -11.26
C TYR A 105 4.86 -14.89 -12.69
N GLU A 106 5.00 -13.79 -13.40
CA GLU A 106 5.50 -13.76 -14.77
C GLU A 106 6.96 -14.21 -14.87
N LYS A 107 7.76 -13.96 -13.84
CA LYS A 107 9.16 -14.40 -13.78
C LYS A 107 9.32 -15.86 -13.33
N GLY A 108 8.22 -16.55 -13.02
CA GLY A 108 8.26 -17.93 -12.54
C GLY A 108 8.64 -18.07 -11.08
N ASN A 109 8.70 -16.98 -10.32
CA ASN A 109 9.01 -17.01 -8.88
C ASN A 109 7.79 -17.41 -8.04
N MET A 110 6.62 -17.37 -8.63
CA MET A 110 5.37 -17.77 -7.98
C MET A 110 4.59 -18.62 -8.98
N ASP A 111 4.16 -19.82 -8.58
CA ASP A 111 3.43 -20.66 -9.52
C ASP A 111 1.98 -20.18 -9.67
N LYS A 112 1.28 -20.78 -10.63
CA LYS A 112 -0.10 -20.38 -10.97
C LYS A 112 -1.06 -20.55 -9.79
N VAL A 113 -0.94 -21.65 -9.05
CA VAL A 113 -1.82 -21.94 -7.91
C VAL A 113 -1.62 -20.91 -6.82
N ASP A 114 -0.36 -20.58 -6.51
CA ASP A 114 -0.01 -19.58 -5.50
C ASP A 114 -0.52 -18.19 -5.89
N TYR A 115 -0.33 -17.82 -7.16
CA TYR A 115 -0.79 -16.53 -7.65
C TYR A 115 -2.31 -16.41 -7.61
N GLU A 116 -3.01 -17.45 -8.02
CA GLU A 116 -4.48 -17.47 -7.98
C GLU A 116 -5.01 -17.38 -6.55
N ASN A 117 -4.38 -18.07 -5.61
CA ASN A 117 -4.74 -17.98 -4.19
C ASN A 117 -4.47 -16.59 -3.62
N TYR A 118 -3.36 -15.99 -4.00
CA TYR A 118 -3.03 -14.64 -3.57
C TYR A 118 -4.07 -13.63 -4.07
N THR A 119 -4.42 -13.70 -5.36
CA THR A 119 -5.40 -12.77 -5.93
C THR A 119 -6.80 -13.00 -5.37
N SER A 120 -7.18 -14.24 -5.11
CA SER A 120 -8.47 -14.56 -4.47
C SER A 120 -8.55 -13.98 -3.07
N LEU A 121 -7.48 -14.08 -2.29
CA LEU A 121 -7.43 -13.52 -0.95
C LEU A 121 -7.51 -11.99 -1.01
N PHE A 122 -6.77 -11.38 -1.91
CA PHE A 122 -6.82 -9.92 -2.10
C PHE A 122 -8.24 -9.45 -2.44
N ASP A 123 -8.90 -10.12 -3.40
CA ASP A 123 -10.25 -9.76 -3.80
C ASP A 123 -11.23 -9.87 -2.65
N ALA A 124 -11.12 -10.93 -1.84
CA ALA A 124 -11.97 -11.11 -0.66
C ALA A 124 -11.73 -9.98 0.37
N MET A 125 -10.49 -9.57 0.55
CA MET A 125 -10.13 -8.52 1.50
C MET A 125 -10.68 -7.15 1.09
N VAL A 126 -10.62 -6.81 -0.20
CA VAL A 126 -11.12 -5.51 -0.67
C VAL A 126 -12.65 -5.40 -0.59
N MET A 127 -13.35 -6.54 -0.49
CA MET A 127 -14.80 -6.55 -0.34
C MET A 127 -15.25 -6.34 1.11
N THR A 128 -14.33 -6.29 2.07
CA THR A 128 -14.69 -6.07 3.47
C THR A 128 -14.94 -4.59 3.75
N PRO A 129 -15.76 -4.26 4.77
CA PRO A 129 -16.00 -2.87 5.13
C PRO A 129 -14.78 -2.18 5.74
N TYR A 130 -13.78 -2.94 6.17
CA TYR A 130 -12.54 -2.39 6.75
C TYR A 130 -11.55 -1.89 5.68
N PHE A 131 -11.89 -2.03 4.42
CA PHE A 131 -10.97 -1.71 3.34
C PHE A 131 -11.47 -0.52 2.53
N PRO A 132 -11.25 0.72 3.02
CA PRO A 132 -11.71 1.90 2.31
C PRO A 132 -10.91 2.11 1.04
N HIS A 133 -11.60 2.55 0.00
CA HIS A 133 -10.93 3.03 -1.19
C HIS A 133 -10.35 4.42 -0.91
N PRO A 134 -9.18 4.77 -1.47
CA PRO A 134 -8.66 6.12 -1.31
C PRO A 134 -9.59 7.14 -1.96
N ASP A 135 -9.76 8.28 -1.30
CA ASP A 135 -10.53 9.39 -1.85
C ASP A 135 -9.77 10.11 -2.96
N LEU A 136 -8.43 10.06 -2.88
CA LEU A 136 -7.56 10.67 -3.86
C LEU A 136 -6.29 9.84 -3.99
N LEU A 137 -5.89 9.55 -5.22
CA LEU A 137 -4.63 8.90 -5.53
C LEU A 137 -3.73 9.90 -6.24
N ILE A 138 -2.56 10.15 -5.67
CA ILE A 138 -1.54 10.99 -6.27
C ILE A 138 -0.40 10.10 -6.73
N TYR A 139 -0.14 10.09 -8.04
CA TYR A 139 0.95 9.31 -8.61
C TYR A 139 2.11 10.24 -8.96
N LEU A 140 3.28 9.96 -8.39
CA LEU A 140 4.49 10.75 -8.62
C LEU A 140 5.32 10.09 -9.72
N GLU A 141 5.57 10.84 -10.79
CA GLU A 141 6.47 10.40 -11.86
C GLU A 141 7.83 11.06 -11.66
N GLY A 142 8.88 10.24 -11.59
CA GLY A 142 10.26 10.72 -11.55
C GLY A 142 10.91 10.60 -12.91
N SER A 143 11.78 11.53 -13.23
CA SER A 143 12.60 11.49 -14.46
C SER A 143 13.91 10.76 -14.22
#